data_61cbc8d700ba0b6b4dc22831930375e5
#
_entry.id   61cbc8d700ba0b6b4dc22831930375e5
#
_cell.length_a   1.000
_cell.length_b   1.000
_cell.length_c   1.000
_cell.angle_alpha   90.00
_cell.angle_beta   90.00
_cell.angle_gamma   90.00
#
_symmetry.space_group_name_H-M   'P 1'
#
loop_
_entity.id
_entity.type
_entity.pdbx_description
1 polymer ?
#
loop_
_entity_poly.entity_id
_entity_poly.type
_entity_poly.pdbx_seq_one_letter_code
_entity_poly.pdbx_strand_id
1 'polypeptide(L)'
;MTTRSHTLLLAALGLTAQVSAHDVSFMQSPSAGESAGKSATHELTHATSPQEMVSKLSYQAQDKSLPTELRVGALRNLANYPSQNALVAVSRNLQESDPALREAAIVGAGPYNIVHRWRMVSPLLTDDTEMVRLAATANLLRDYGNLSESQQQTLNAPTKALIRYLAQKKDTDSQLLLADVYRWYKQWDKAQPLYQQLTEQTPDNPQVWLSLADNYRAQKNDGEAIETLDEAIQRHPSNAALHYSKALTLVRLDDKNGAAQEMELAANMAENNSYYWYLNGVLQEPFDLQKSVGAFEQAYLISGAPEQLYAVCDIYARYDNPKTELCLTELQKVAPEYVIDQIKQKKDERKMSARG
;
A
#
# COMPACT_ATOMS: atom_id res chain seq x y z
N MET A 1 -0.97 11.40 33.49
CA MET A 1 -1.43 10.03 33.15
C MET A 1 -1.91 10.03 31.70
N THR A 2 -0.98 10.06 30.73
CA THR A 2 -1.29 10.34 29.29
C THR A 2 -0.47 9.46 28.34
N THR A 3 -0.22 8.19 28.71
CA THR A 3 0.75 7.35 27.96
C THR A 3 0.15 6.17 27.21
N ARG A 4 -1.19 5.98 27.19
CA ARG A 4 -1.81 4.83 26.49
C ARG A 4 -2.40 5.11 25.11
N SER A 5 -2.73 6.37 24.77
CA SER A 5 -3.22 6.73 23.43
C SER A 5 -2.13 6.67 22.36
N HIS A 6 -0.85 6.82 22.73
CA HIS A 6 0.27 6.78 21.78
C HIS A 6 0.58 5.39 21.22
N THR A 7 0.24 4.32 21.93
CA THR A 7 0.57 2.95 21.51
C THR A 7 -0.30 2.45 20.34
N LEU A 8 -1.54 2.92 20.26
CA LEU A 8 -2.44 2.56 19.14
C LEU A 8 -2.10 3.34 17.86
N LEU A 9 -1.69 4.60 17.98
CA LEU A 9 -1.24 5.41 16.85
C LEU A 9 0.05 4.82 16.26
N LEU A 10 1.00 4.40 17.10
CA LEU A 10 2.24 3.77 16.67
C LEU A 10 2.03 2.38 16.09
N ALA A 11 1.03 1.61 16.54
CA ALA A 11 0.69 0.32 15.96
C ALA A 11 0.00 0.46 14.58
N ALA A 12 -0.84 1.49 14.38
CA ALA A 12 -1.43 1.80 13.08
C ALA A 12 -0.41 2.39 12.08
N LEU A 13 0.58 3.11 12.60
CA LEU A 13 1.66 3.73 11.80
C LEU A 13 2.91 2.84 11.72
N GLY A 14 3.07 1.87 12.60
CA GLY A 14 4.11 0.84 12.56
C GLY A 14 3.82 -0.29 11.56
N LEU A 15 2.66 -0.28 10.92
CA LEU A 15 2.44 -0.96 9.64
C LEU A 15 3.18 -0.16 8.56
N THR A 16 4.50 -0.27 8.66
CA THR A 16 5.49 0.09 7.66
C THR A 16 4.92 0.03 6.27
N ALA A 17 5.00 1.17 5.60
CA ALA A 17 5.09 1.27 4.15
C ALA A 17 4.45 0.09 3.41
N GLN A 18 3.14 -0.05 3.48
CA GLN A 18 2.45 -0.64 2.35
C GLN A 18 2.63 0.37 1.23
N VAL A 19 3.74 0.21 0.54
CA VAL A 19 4.00 0.86 -0.73
C VAL A 19 2.76 0.61 -1.56
N SER A 20 2.14 1.69 -1.98
CA SER A 20 0.98 1.68 -2.84
C SER A 20 1.22 0.70 -3.98
N ALA A 21 0.22 -0.08 -4.33
CA ALA A 21 0.21 -1.03 -5.44
C ALA A 21 0.57 -0.39 -6.82
N HIS A 22 0.84 0.90 -6.84
CA HIS A 22 1.31 1.65 -8.01
C HIS A 22 2.79 1.44 -8.37
N ASP A 23 3.63 0.97 -7.45
CA ASP A 23 5.06 0.77 -7.71
C ASP A 23 5.38 -0.43 -8.61
N VAL A 24 4.38 -1.17 -9.06
CA VAL A 24 4.57 -2.41 -9.82
C VAL A 24 4.23 -2.27 -11.30
N SER A 25 3.92 -1.07 -11.77
CA SER A 25 3.60 -0.80 -13.18
C SER A 25 4.82 -0.82 -14.12
N PHE A 26 5.96 -1.28 -13.64
CA PHE A 26 7.28 -1.04 -14.22
C PHE A 26 7.63 -1.86 -15.46
N MET A 27 6.89 -2.91 -15.80
CA MET A 27 7.16 -3.73 -16.98
C MET A 27 6.02 -3.70 -17.99
N GLN A 28 5.45 -2.53 -18.28
CA GLN A 28 4.58 -2.37 -19.45
C GLN A 28 5.34 -1.73 -20.60
N SER A 29 5.53 -2.49 -21.65
CA SER A 29 5.92 -1.96 -22.95
C SER A 29 4.80 -1.08 -23.51
N PRO A 30 5.12 0.04 -24.19
CA PRO A 30 4.14 0.92 -24.79
C PRO A 30 3.71 0.37 -26.13
N SER A 31 2.41 0.29 -26.39
CA SER A 31 1.90 0.48 -27.76
C SER A 31 0.40 0.64 -27.78
N ALA A 32 0.05 1.70 -28.29
CA ALA A 32 -0.68 2.01 -29.51
C ALA A 32 -2.17 2.18 -29.38
N GLY A 33 -2.58 3.38 -29.73
CA GLY A 33 -3.62 3.57 -30.74
C GLY A 33 -5.01 3.90 -30.24
N GLU A 34 -5.29 5.20 -30.21
CA GLU A 34 -6.64 5.76 -30.32
C GLU A 34 -7.40 5.21 -31.51
N SER A 35 -8.67 4.89 -31.33
CA SER A 35 -9.67 5.28 -32.30
C SER A 35 -11.06 5.38 -31.68
N ALA A 36 -11.69 6.49 -31.94
CA ALA A 36 -13.03 6.86 -31.48
C ALA A 36 -14.12 6.08 -32.21
N GLY A 37 -15.21 5.77 -31.50
CA GLY A 37 -16.45 5.26 -32.07
C GLY A 37 -17.58 5.30 -31.06
N LYS A 38 -18.45 6.30 -31.19
CA LYS A 38 -19.68 6.50 -30.43
C LYS A 38 -20.64 5.35 -30.57
N SER A 39 -21.25 4.85 -29.51
CA SER A 39 -22.71 4.68 -29.44
C SER A 39 -23.16 4.53 -27.99
N ALA A 40 -24.15 5.32 -27.62
CA ALA A 40 -24.79 5.30 -26.31
C ALA A 40 -25.80 4.15 -26.24
N THR A 41 -25.64 3.27 -25.26
CA THR A 41 -26.75 2.54 -24.65
C THR A 41 -26.50 2.52 -23.14
N HIS A 42 -27.47 3.04 -22.42
CA HIS A 42 -27.54 3.13 -20.98
C HIS A 42 -27.76 1.72 -20.41
N GLU A 43 -26.69 0.96 -20.21
CA GLU A 43 -26.70 -0.20 -19.33
C GLU A 43 -26.09 0.21 -18.02
N LEU A 44 -26.91 0.14 -16.96
CA LEU A 44 -26.44 0.19 -15.57
C LEU A 44 -25.45 -0.98 -15.36
N THR A 45 -24.17 -0.73 -15.60
CA THR A 45 -23.12 -1.67 -15.24
C THR A 45 -23.09 -1.73 -13.72
N HIS A 46 -23.58 -2.83 -13.14
CA HIS A 46 -23.34 -3.17 -11.77
C HIS A 46 -21.81 -3.18 -11.55
N ALA A 47 -21.32 -2.27 -10.71
CA ALA A 47 -19.93 -2.26 -10.36
C ALA A 47 -19.61 -3.65 -9.75
N THR A 48 -18.69 -4.38 -10.36
CA THR A 48 -18.28 -5.71 -9.90
C THR A 48 -17.72 -5.59 -8.48
N SER A 49 -18.27 -6.35 -7.55
CA SER A 49 -17.79 -6.30 -6.16
C SER A 49 -16.30 -6.71 -6.08
N PRO A 50 -15.53 -6.24 -5.09
CA PRO A 50 -14.14 -6.68 -4.90
C PRO A 50 -14.00 -8.20 -4.85
N GLN A 51 -14.94 -8.92 -4.22
CA GLN A 51 -14.95 -10.38 -4.15
C GLN A 51 -15.16 -11.03 -5.53
N GLU A 52 -16.06 -10.49 -6.34
CA GLU A 52 -16.28 -10.96 -7.70
C GLU A 52 -15.06 -10.70 -8.57
N MET A 53 -14.41 -9.53 -8.42
CA MET A 53 -13.18 -9.19 -9.12
C MET A 53 -12.05 -10.15 -8.77
N VAL A 54 -11.83 -10.41 -7.48
CA VAL A 54 -10.84 -11.41 -7.01
C VAL A 54 -11.13 -12.78 -7.61
N SER A 55 -12.38 -13.24 -7.57
CA SER A 55 -12.78 -14.55 -8.10
C SER A 55 -12.52 -14.64 -9.60
N LYS A 56 -12.90 -13.62 -10.36
CA LYS A 56 -12.66 -13.52 -11.80
C LYS A 56 -11.17 -13.54 -12.14
N LEU A 57 -10.37 -12.68 -11.51
CA LEU A 57 -8.93 -12.60 -11.77
C LEU A 57 -8.20 -13.88 -11.34
N SER A 58 -8.58 -14.48 -10.20
CA SER A 58 -8.00 -15.74 -9.72
C SER A 58 -8.30 -16.91 -10.66
N TYR A 59 -9.51 -16.95 -11.24
CA TYR A 59 -9.87 -17.93 -12.24
C TYR A 59 -9.07 -17.71 -13.53
N GLN A 60 -9.05 -16.48 -14.07
CA GLN A 60 -8.30 -16.15 -15.29
C GLN A 60 -6.80 -16.47 -15.15
N ALA A 61 -6.19 -16.18 -14.01
CA ALA A 61 -4.77 -16.47 -13.77
C ALA A 61 -4.44 -17.98 -13.86
N GLN A 62 -5.39 -18.85 -13.53
CA GLN A 62 -5.20 -20.30 -13.43
C GLN A 62 -5.75 -21.09 -14.63
N ASP A 63 -6.54 -20.47 -15.50
CA ASP A 63 -7.14 -21.11 -16.67
C ASP A 63 -6.09 -21.27 -17.78
N LYS A 64 -5.60 -22.51 -17.94
CA LYS A 64 -4.58 -22.86 -18.95
C LYS A 64 -5.10 -22.82 -20.40
N SER A 65 -6.41 -22.67 -20.60
CA SER A 65 -7.00 -22.50 -21.92
C SER A 65 -6.91 -21.05 -22.43
N LEU A 66 -6.65 -20.10 -21.53
CA LEU A 66 -6.49 -18.69 -21.87
C LEU A 66 -5.07 -18.38 -22.38
N PRO A 67 -4.92 -17.37 -23.27
CA PRO A 67 -3.62 -16.85 -23.68
C PRO A 67 -2.77 -16.40 -22.47
N THR A 68 -1.45 -16.60 -22.56
CA THR A 68 -0.51 -16.21 -21.49
C THR A 68 -0.65 -14.74 -21.11
N GLU A 69 -0.87 -13.84 -22.06
CA GLU A 69 -1.01 -12.38 -21.82
C GLU A 69 -2.20 -12.06 -20.91
N LEU A 70 -3.32 -12.75 -21.08
CA LEU A 70 -4.50 -12.55 -20.21
C LEU A 70 -4.23 -13.07 -18.80
N ARG A 71 -3.56 -14.21 -18.67
CA ARG A 71 -3.16 -14.77 -17.38
C ARG A 71 -2.15 -13.87 -16.67
N VAL A 72 -1.16 -13.33 -17.38
CA VAL A 72 -0.18 -12.34 -16.89
C VAL A 72 -0.90 -11.08 -16.39
N GLY A 73 -1.82 -10.54 -17.19
CA GLY A 73 -2.63 -9.38 -16.80
C GLY A 73 -3.44 -9.64 -15.52
N ALA A 74 -4.08 -10.80 -15.42
CA ALA A 74 -4.83 -11.18 -14.23
C ALA A 74 -3.93 -11.28 -12.99
N LEU A 75 -2.75 -11.91 -13.09
CA LEU A 75 -1.79 -12.03 -11.98
C LEU A 75 -1.30 -10.67 -11.47
N ARG A 76 -0.96 -9.76 -12.38
CA ARG A 76 -0.54 -8.41 -12.01
C ARG A 76 -1.67 -7.63 -11.33
N ASN A 77 -2.90 -7.74 -11.85
CA ASN A 77 -4.06 -7.09 -11.24
C ASN A 77 -4.41 -7.65 -9.86
N LEU A 78 -4.12 -8.92 -9.56
CA LEU A 78 -4.34 -9.51 -8.23
C LEU A 78 -3.51 -8.81 -7.14
N ALA A 79 -2.44 -8.10 -7.48
CA ALA A 79 -1.70 -7.27 -6.54
C ALA A 79 -2.57 -6.17 -5.89
N ASN A 80 -3.62 -5.70 -6.58
CA ASN A 80 -4.54 -4.70 -6.07
C ASN A 80 -5.64 -5.27 -5.16
N TYR A 81 -5.77 -6.61 -5.11
CA TYR A 81 -6.84 -7.33 -4.40
C TYR A 81 -6.28 -8.48 -3.55
N PRO A 82 -5.38 -8.19 -2.58
CA PRO A 82 -4.79 -9.23 -1.75
C PRO A 82 -5.88 -9.97 -0.94
N SER A 83 -5.93 -11.28 -1.10
CA SER A 83 -6.90 -12.16 -0.44
C SER A 83 -6.37 -13.60 -0.44
N GLN A 84 -7.03 -14.50 0.30
CA GLN A 84 -6.67 -15.91 0.31
C GLN A 84 -6.78 -16.56 -1.08
N ASN A 85 -7.83 -16.24 -1.84
CA ASN A 85 -8.01 -16.75 -3.20
C ASN A 85 -6.93 -16.23 -4.16
N ALA A 86 -6.62 -14.94 -4.10
CA ALA A 86 -5.55 -14.34 -4.87
C ALA A 86 -4.19 -14.99 -4.51
N LEU A 87 -3.92 -15.22 -3.23
CA LEU A 87 -2.68 -15.87 -2.76
C LEU A 87 -2.51 -17.26 -3.37
N VAL A 88 -3.57 -18.07 -3.44
CA VAL A 88 -3.53 -19.40 -4.05
C VAL A 88 -3.20 -19.31 -5.55
N ALA A 89 -3.86 -18.39 -6.28
CA ALA A 89 -3.60 -18.19 -7.71
C ALA A 89 -2.15 -17.73 -7.95
N VAL A 90 -1.66 -16.76 -7.18
CA VAL A 90 -0.28 -16.27 -7.23
C VAL A 90 0.71 -17.40 -6.93
N SER A 91 0.54 -18.11 -5.81
CA SER A 91 1.46 -19.16 -5.38
C SER A 91 1.61 -20.30 -6.40
N ARG A 92 0.52 -20.69 -7.07
CA ARG A 92 0.56 -21.69 -8.15
C ARG A 92 1.33 -21.22 -9.37
N ASN A 93 1.14 -19.95 -9.75
CA ASN A 93 1.79 -19.39 -10.94
C ASN A 93 3.29 -19.07 -10.73
N LEU A 94 3.77 -18.96 -9.50
CA LEU A 94 5.23 -18.91 -9.22
C LEU A 94 5.97 -20.21 -9.65
N GLN A 95 5.27 -21.29 -9.92
CA GLN A 95 5.82 -22.60 -10.32
C GLN A 95 5.50 -22.96 -11.78
N GLU A 96 4.90 -22.04 -12.55
CA GLU A 96 4.57 -22.31 -13.96
C GLU A 96 5.84 -22.43 -14.82
N SER A 97 5.77 -23.22 -15.88
CA SER A 97 6.88 -23.38 -16.81
C SER A 97 7.20 -22.11 -17.59
N ASP A 98 6.18 -21.29 -17.87
CA ASP A 98 6.31 -20.03 -18.58
C ASP A 98 6.90 -18.96 -17.65
N PRO A 99 8.09 -18.39 -17.97
CA PRO A 99 8.73 -17.37 -17.14
C PRO A 99 7.91 -16.07 -17.03
N ALA A 100 7.09 -15.74 -18.03
CA ALA A 100 6.24 -14.55 -17.98
C ALA A 100 5.15 -14.68 -16.90
N LEU A 101 4.64 -15.88 -16.69
CA LEU A 101 3.67 -16.16 -15.60
C LEU A 101 4.36 -16.13 -14.23
N ARG A 102 5.59 -16.66 -14.11
CA ARG A 102 6.34 -16.59 -12.85
C ARG A 102 6.66 -15.15 -12.48
N GLU A 103 7.09 -14.33 -13.45
CA GLU A 103 7.35 -12.91 -13.25
C GLU A 103 6.08 -12.14 -12.81
N ALA A 104 4.97 -12.35 -13.52
CA ALA A 104 3.69 -11.74 -13.16
C ALA A 104 3.19 -12.17 -11.77
N ALA A 105 3.44 -13.43 -11.40
CA ALA A 105 3.10 -13.94 -10.06
C ALA A 105 3.97 -13.31 -8.96
N ILE A 106 5.26 -13.00 -9.23
CA ILE A 106 6.10 -12.23 -8.31
C ILE A 106 5.50 -10.85 -8.05
N VAL A 107 4.97 -10.18 -9.10
CA VAL A 107 4.24 -8.93 -8.97
C VAL A 107 3.00 -9.10 -8.09
N GLY A 108 2.18 -10.10 -8.37
CA GLY A 108 0.99 -10.43 -7.59
C GLY A 108 1.29 -10.79 -6.12
N ALA A 109 2.52 -11.24 -5.83
CA ALA A 109 2.96 -11.52 -4.46
C ALA A 109 3.31 -10.25 -3.66
N GLY A 110 3.48 -9.09 -4.32
CA GLY A 110 3.95 -7.84 -3.71
C GLY A 110 3.22 -7.39 -2.44
N PRO A 111 1.89 -7.41 -2.35
CA PRO A 111 1.15 -6.90 -1.20
C PRO A 111 1.16 -7.82 0.03
N TYR A 112 1.63 -9.05 -0.08
CA TYR A 112 1.64 -9.97 1.06
C TYR A 112 2.80 -9.69 2.01
N ASN A 113 2.58 -10.01 3.30
CA ASN A 113 3.61 -9.87 4.34
C ASN A 113 4.93 -10.54 3.95
N ILE A 114 6.06 -9.89 4.27
CA ILE A 114 7.40 -10.34 3.88
C ILE A 114 7.72 -11.78 4.31
N VAL A 115 7.20 -12.24 5.45
CA VAL A 115 7.43 -13.62 5.93
C VAL A 115 6.82 -14.64 4.95
N HIS A 116 5.60 -14.40 4.47
CA HIS A 116 4.94 -15.25 3.47
C HIS A 116 5.58 -15.08 2.11
N ARG A 117 5.84 -13.84 1.71
CA ARG A 117 6.44 -13.48 0.43
C ARG A 117 7.84 -14.07 0.28
N TRP A 118 8.65 -14.04 1.33
CA TRP A 118 9.95 -14.70 1.33
C TRP A 118 9.86 -16.19 0.99
N ARG A 119 8.94 -16.92 1.63
CA ARG A 119 8.75 -18.35 1.38
C ARG A 119 8.36 -18.66 -0.07
N MET A 120 7.55 -17.80 -0.67
CA MET A 120 7.03 -18.00 -2.02
C MET A 120 8.03 -17.58 -3.09
N VAL A 121 8.71 -16.43 -2.90
CA VAL A 121 9.49 -15.77 -3.95
C VAL A 121 10.99 -16.09 -3.86
N SER A 122 11.55 -16.36 -2.68
CA SER A 122 13.01 -16.62 -2.55
C SER A 122 13.52 -17.82 -3.37
N PRO A 123 12.77 -18.87 -3.64
CA PRO A 123 13.24 -19.91 -4.57
C PRO A 123 13.54 -19.40 -5.97
N LEU A 124 12.85 -18.35 -6.41
CA LEU A 124 13.04 -17.74 -7.74
C LEU A 124 14.27 -16.84 -7.84
N LEU A 125 15.00 -16.61 -6.75
CA LEU A 125 16.32 -15.95 -6.80
C LEU A 125 17.36 -16.76 -7.59
N THR A 126 17.12 -18.06 -7.80
CA THR A 126 17.97 -18.98 -8.57
C THR A 126 17.25 -19.52 -9.81
N ASP A 127 16.18 -18.88 -10.26
CA ASP A 127 15.45 -19.28 -11.47
C ASP A 127 16.35 -19.30 -12.70
N ASP A 128 16.10 -20.21 -13.64
CA ASP A 128 16.88 -20.32 -14.87
C ASP A 128 16.78 -19.04 -15.72
N THR A 129 15.65 -18.34 -15.68
CA THR A 129 15.39 -17.11 -16.42
C THR A 129 15.90 -15.88 -15.66
N GLU A 130 16.80 -15.10 -16.27
CA GLU A 130 17.39 -13.91 -15.65
C GLU A 130 16.34 -12.90 -15.19
N MET A 131 15.34 -12.60 -16.03
CA MET A 131 14.29 -11.62 -15.69
C MET A 131 13.48 -12.04 -14.48
N VAL A 132 13.20 -13.34 -14.29
CA VAL A 132 12.53 -13.86 -13.10
C VAL A 132 13.40 -13.68 -11.85
N ARG A 133 14.72 -13.94 -11.95
CA ARG A 133 15.64 -13.69 -10.83
C ARG A 133 15.69 -12.21 -10.45
N LEU A 134 15.72 -11.30 -11.44
CA LEU A 134 15.76 -9.85 -11.21
C LEU A 134 14.44 -9.37 -10.56
N ALA A 135 13.29 -9.84 -11.05
CA ALA A 135 11.98 -9.53 -10.50
C ALA A 135 11.85 -10.04 -9.05
N ALA A 136 12.28 -11.28 -8.77
CA ALA A 136 12.30 -11.84 -7.42
C ALA A 136 13.18 -11.02 -6.46
N THR A 137 14.35 -10.60 -6.95
CA THR A 137 15.27 -9.75 -6.20
C THR A 137 14.64 -8.41 -5.84
N ALA A 138 14.08 -7.70 -6.82
CA ALA A 138 13.42 -6.41 -6.61
C ALA A 138 12.25 -6.53 -5.62
N ASN A 139 11.43 -7.57 -5.78
CA ASN A 139 10.28 -7.82 -4.91
C ASN A 139 10.68 -7.99 -3.44
N LEU A 140 11.71 -8.81 -3.15
CA LEU A 140 12.14 -9.09 -1.79
C LEU A 140 12.96 -7.97 -1.18
N LEU A 141 13.72 -7.23 -1.99
CA LEU A 141 14.62 -6.17 -1.55
C LEU A 141 13.86 -4.98 -0.96
N ARG A 142 12.62 -4.74 -1.38
CA ARG A 142 11.77 -3.66 -0.86
C ARG A 142 11.63 -3.68 0.66
N ASP A 143 11.69 -4.86 1.27
CA ASP A 143 11.61 -5.06 2.73
C ASP A 143 12.95 -5.43 3.35
N TYR A 144 14.06 -5.06 2.72
CA TYR A 144 15.42 -5.43 3.17
C TYR A 144 15.66 -5.17 4.65
N GLY A 145 15.13 -4.07 5.18
CA GLY A 145 15.25 -3.72 6.59
C GLY A 145 14.52 -4.66 7.57
N ASN A 146 13.53 -5.41 7.09
CA ASN A 146 12.70 -6.34 7.86
C ASN A 146 13.15 -7.80 7.71
N LEU A 147 14.18 -8.05 6.90
CA LEU A 147 14.75 -9.38 6.68
C LEU A 147 15.76 -9.75 7.78
N SER A 148 15.86 -11.04 8.09
CA SER A 148 16.93 -11.56 8.94
C SER A 148 18.30 -11.38 8.28
N GLU A 149 19.38 -11.43 9.06
CA GLU A 149 20.76 -11.31 8.52
C GLU A 149 21.05 -12.36 7.43
N SER A 150 20.61 -13.61 7.62
CA SER A 150 20.81 -14.67 6.63
C SER A 150 20.05 -14.39 5.34
N GLN A 151 18.84 -13.84 5.42
CA GLN A 151 18.06 -13.45 4.26
C GLN A 151 18.68 -12.26 3.52
N GLN A 152 19.18 -11.27 4.27
CA GLN A 152 19.94 -10.13 3.72
C GLN A 152 21.21 -10.61 2.99
N GLN A 153 21.95 -11.54 3.59
CA GLN A 153 23.13 -12.15 2.97
C GLN A 153 22.77 -12.87 1.65
N THR A 154 21.64 -13.59 1.63
CA THR A 154 21.13 -14.26 0.41
C THR A 154 20.87 -13.27 -0.71
N LEU A 155 20.40 -12.06 -0.41
CA LEU A 155 20.11 -11.01 -1.40
C LEU A 155 21.35 -10.26 -1.91
N ASN A 156 22.52 -10.37 -1.27
CA ASN A 156 23.70 -9.59 -1.65
C ASN A 156 24.13 -9.77 -3.11
N ALA A 157 24.26 -11.02 -3.56
CA ALA A 157 24.69 -11.32 -4.94
C ALA A 157 23.58 -10.99 -5.97
N PRO A 158 22.31 -11.38 -5.75
CA PRO A 158 21.18 -10.98 -6.60
C PRO A 158 21.04 -9.46 -6.74
N THR A 159 21.16 -8.71 -5.64
CA THR A 159 21.06 -7.23 -5.66
C THR A 159 22.16 -6.60 -6.51
N LYS A 160 23.41 -7.10 -6.44
CA LYS A 160 24.48 -6.63 -7.29
C LYS A 160 24.23 -6.92 -8.78
N ALA A 161 23.59 -8.06 -9.09
CA ALA A 161 23.22 -8.38 -10.47
C ALA A 161 22.11 -7.44 -10.96
N LEU A 162 21.08 -7.18 -10.14
CA LEU A 162 20.00 -6.24 -10.47
C LEU A 162 20.53 -4.82 -10.70
N ILE A 163 21.42 -4.32 -9.84
CA ILE A 163 22.06 -3.00 -10.00
C ILE A 163 22.82 -2.94 -11.32
N ARG A 164 23.63 -3.96 -11.66
CA ARG A 164 24.39 -3.98 -12.93
C ARG A 164 23.47 -3.99 -14.15
N TYR A 165 22.36 -4.72 -14.09
CA TYR A 165 21.38 -4.75 -15.17
C TYR A 165 20.72 -3.37 -15.36
N LEU A 166 20.24 -2.76 -14.28
CA LEU A 166 19.56 -1.46 -14.32
C LEU A 166 20.48 -0.31 -14.69
N ALA A 167 21.75 -0.34 -14.27
CA ALA A 167 22.74 0.69 -14.59
C ALA A 167 23.04 0.80 -16.11
N GLN A 168 22.72 -0.21 -16.90
CA GLN A 168 22.87 -0.19 -18.35
C GLN A 168 21.65 0.42 -19.07
N LYS A 169 20.54 0.61 -18.36
CA LYS A 169 19.31 1.18 -18.89
C LYS A 169 19.34 2.70 -18.75
N LYS A 170 18.69 3.41 -19.68
CA LYS A 170 18.62 4.87 -19.68
C LYS A 170 17.19 5.41 -19.62
N ASP A 171 16.22 4.53 -19.73
CA ASP A 171 14.82 4.91 -19.59
C ASP A 171 14.51 5.32 -18.14
N THR A 172 13.59 6.25 -17.99
CA THR A 172 13.20 6.84 -16.70
C THR A 172 12.83 5.79 -15.67
N ASP A 173 12.07 4.82 -16.11
CA ASP A 173 11.54 3.79 -15.22
C ASP A 173 12.68 2.90 -14.68
N SER A 174 13.58 2.43 -15.51
CA SER A 174 14.75 1.67 -15.06
C SER A 174 15.67 2.48 -14.14
N GLN A 175 15.83 3.77 -14.40
CA GLN A 175 16.61 4.64 -13.53
C GLN A 175 15.93 4.90 -12.20
N LEU A 176 14.60 5.05 -12.19
CA LEU A 176 13.81 5.16 -10.94
C LEU A 176 13.94 3.87 -10.13
N LEU A 177 13.79 2.70 -10.74
CA LEU A 177 13.98 1.42 -10.05
C LEU A 177 15.42 1.26 -9.54
N LEU A 178 16.44 1.72 -10.28
CA LEU A 178 17.82 1.70 -9.81
C LEU A 178 17.99 2.53 -8.53
N ALA A 179 17.39 3.72 -8.51
CA ALA A 179 17.40 4.57 -7.33
C ALA A 179 16.66 3.91 -6.15
N ASP A 180 15.49 3.31 -6.40
CA ASP A 180 14.73 2.56 -5.39
C ASP A 180 15.53 1.35 -4.86
N VAL A 181 16.19 0.60 -5.73
CA VAL A 181 17.07 -0.52 -5.32
C VAL A 181 18.19 -0.03 -4.40
N TYR A 182 18.84 1.09 -4.73
CA TYR A 182 19.83 1.68 -3.83
C TYR A 182 19.23 2.09 -2.50
N ARG A 183 18.04 2.73 -2.49
CA ARG A 183 17.34 3.12 -1.27
C ARG A 183 16.98 1.92 -0.40
N TRP A 184 16.37 0.89 -0.96
CA TRP A 184 16.01 -0.34 -0.22
C TRP A 184 17.24 -1.05 0.34
N TYR A 185 18.35 -1.05 -0.43
CA TYR A 185 19.61 -1.63 -0.01
C TYR A 185 20.44 -0.72 0.91
N LYS A 186 19.82 0.37 1.41
CA LYS A 186 20.39 1.36 2.35
C LYS A 186 21.63 2.10 1.79
N GLN A 187 21.76 2.21 0.48
CA GLN A 187 22.79 3.01 -0.21
C GLN A 187 22.21 4.37 -0.63
N TRP A 188 21.71 5.13 0.35
CA TRP A 188 20.94 6.36 0.15
C TRP A 188 21.72 7.43 -0.61
N ASP A 189 23.03 7.53 -0.35
CA ASP A 189 23.94 8.47 -1.04
C ASP A 189 24.00 8.22 -2.56
N LYS A 190 23.78 6.97 -2.98
CA LYS A 190 23.71 6.62 -4.42
C LYS A 190 22.30 6.81 -4.99
N ALA A 191 21.28 6.63 -4.19
CA ALA A 191 19.89 6.82 -4.59
C ALA A 191 19.59 8.30 -4.82
N GLN A 192 20.01 9.16 -3.90
CA GLN A 192 19.66 10.59 -3.89
C GLN A 192 19.98 11.34 -5.19
N PRO A 193 21.21 11.30 -5.75
CA PRO A 193 21.49 12.02 -6.99
C PRO A 193 20.69 11.49 -8.18
N LEU A 194 20.34 10.19 -8.21
CA LEU A 194 19.48 9.64 -9.26
C LEU A 194 18.06 10.20 -9.17
N TYR A 195 17.49 10.24 -7.98
CA TYR A 195 16.17 10.84 -7.78
C TYR A 195 16.16 12.32 -8.13
N GLN A 196 17.17 13.10 -7.70
CA GLN A 196 17.28 14.53 -8.02
C GLN A 196 17.37 14.74 -9.54
N GLN A 197 18.18 13.96 -10.23
CA GLN A 197 18.24 14.02 -11.69
C GLN A 197 16.89 13.68 -12.34
N LEU A 198 16.15 12.69 -11.80
CA LEU A 198 14.86 12.29 -12.32
C LEU A 198 13.77 13.35 -12.07
N THR A 199 13.79 14.07 -10.94
CA THR A 199 12.86 15.20 -10.70
C THR A 199 13.07 16.35 -11.68
N GLU A 200 14.32 16.57 -12.14
CA GLU A 200 14.63 17.54 -13.17
C GLU A 200 14.21 17.10 -14.58
N GLN A 201 14.39 15.80 -14.88
CA GLN A 201 14.10 15.24 -16.21
C GLN A 201 12.60 14.96 -16.42
N THR A 202 11.91 14.59 -15.36
CA THR A 202 10.49 14.20 -15.39
C THR A 202 9.71 14.86 -14.25
N PRO A 203 9.67 16.21 -14.19
CA PRO A 203 9.04 16.95 -13.10
C PRO A 203 7.54 16.64 -12.94
N ASP A 204 6.91 16.20 -14.04
CA ASP A 204 5.49 15.85 -14.09
C ASP A 204 5.20 14.41 -13.64
N ASN A 205 6.21 13.66 -13.19
CA ASN A 205 6.01 12.32 -12.65
C ASN A 205 5.99 12.35 -11.11
N PRO A 206 4.82 12.30 -10.45
CA PRO A 206 4.71 12.38 -8.99
C PRO A 206 5.40 11.22 -8.27
N GLN A 207 5.58 10.06 -8.94
CA GLN A 207 6.24 8.90 -8.35
C GLN A 207 7.72 9.18 -8.04
N VAL A 208 8.40 9.94 -8.89
CA VAL A 208 9.80 10.32 -8.66
C VAL A 208 9.94 11.17 -7.39
N TRP A 209 9.03 12.13 -7.20
CA TRP A 209 8.98 12.97 -6.01
C TRP A 209 8.69 12.17 -4.74
N LEU A 210 7.72 11.24 -4.80
CA LEU A 210 7.42 10.33 -3.70
C LEU A 210 8.66 9.51 -3.31
N SER A 211 9.35 8.94 -4.29
CA SER A 211 10.54 8.12 -4.04
C SER A 211 11.71 8.94 -3.46
N LEU A 212 11.88 10.20 -3.89
CA LEU A 212 12.87 11.12 -3.31
C LEU A 212 12.54 11.46 -1.86
N ALA A 213 11.29 11.80 -1.56
CA ALA A 213 10.83 12.05 -0.19
C ALA A 213 11.02 10.80 0.70
N ASP A 214 10.72 9.61 0.17
CA ASP A 214 10.98 8.34 0.86
C ASP A 214 12.46 8.12 1.15
N ASN A 215 13.36 8.52 0.23
CA ASN A 215 14.80 8.44 0.43
C ASN A 215 15.25 9.36 1.57
N TYR A 216 14.73 10.57 1.65
CA TYR A 216 14.99 11.47 2.78
C TYR A 216 14.44 10.92 4.09
N ARG A 217 13.22 10.39 4.11
CA ARG A 217 12.64 9.73 5.31
C ARG A 217 13.46 8.53 5.77
N ALA A 218 14.00 7.74 4.85
CA ALA A 218 14.86 6.60 5.19
C ALA A 218 16.14 7.04 5.90
N GLN A 219 16.64 8.24 5.60
CA GLN A 219 17.78 8.88 6.23
C GLN A 219 17.40 9.66 7.50
N LYS A 220 16.13 9.68 7.89
CA LYS A 220 15.56 10.50 8.98
C LYS A 220 15.65 12.02 8.74
N ASN A 221 15.76 12.44 7.50
CA ASN A 221 15.76 13.82 7.06
C ASN A 221 14.31 14.21 6.72
N ASP A 222 13.45 14.23 7.74
CA ASP A 222 12.02 14.45 7.57
C ASP A 222 11.70 15.89 7.10
N GLY A 223 12.58 16.86 7.38
CA GLY A 223 12.47 18.24 6.89
C GLY A 223 12.59 18.32 5.37
N GLU A 224 13.65 17.77 4.79
CA GLU A 224 13.87 17.71 3.34
C GLU A 224 12.78 16.87 2.64
N ALA A 225 12.23 15.88 3.34
CA ALA A 225 11.10 15.12 2.81
C ALA A 225 9.85 16.01 2.69
N ILE A 226 9.56 16.87 3.68
CA ILE A 226 8.44 17.81 3.60
C ILE A 226 8.65 18.83 2.47
N GLU A 227 9.84 19.46 2.37
CA GLU A 227 10.14 20.42 1.30
C GLU A 227 9.97 19.79 -0.09
N THR A 228 10.44 18.54 -0.27
CA THR A 228 10.27 17.78 -1.52
C THR A 228 8.79 17.53 -1.82
N LEU A 229 8.00 17.15 -0.81
CA LEU A 229 6.57 16.89 -0.97
C LEU A 229 5.78 18.18 -1.23
N ASP A 230 6.17 19.31 -0.62
CA ASP A 230 5.55 20.61 -0.86
C ASP A 230 5.78 21.06 -2.31
N GLU A 231 6.99 20.92 -2.84
CA GLU A 231 7.26 21.18 -4.25
C GLU A 231 6.45 20.28 -5.17
N ALA A 232 6.39 18.99 -4.86
CA ALA A 232 5.60 18.05 -5.64
C ALA A 232 4.10 18.38 -5.63
N ILE A 233 3.53 18.76 -4.47
CA ILE A 233 2.12 19.14 -4.32
C ILE A 233 1.82 20.43 -5.10
N GLN A 234 2.73 21.41 -5.14
CA GLN A 234 2.54 22.60 -5.97
C GLN A 234 2.39 22.25 -7.45
N ARG A 235 3.08 21.23 -7.94
CA ARG A 235 2.99 20.73 -9.32
C ARG A 235 1.78 19.83 -9.55
N HIS A 236 1.43 19.03 -8.55
CA HIS A 236 0.39 17.98 -8.61
C HIS A 236 -0.62 18.11 -7.45
N PRO A 237 -1.36 19.23 -7.36
CA PRO A 237 -2.19 19.53 -6.19
C PRO A 237 -3.35 18.55 -5.96
N SER A 238 -3.70 17.74 -6.96
CA SER A 238 -4.76 16.73 -6.87
C SER A 238 -4.24 15.31 -6.66
N ASN A 239 -2.95 15.13 -6.35
CA ASN A 239 -2.38 13.81 -6.17
C ASN A 239 -2.49 13.37 -4.71
N ALA A 240 -3.45 12.49 -4.43
CA ALA A 240 -3.73 11.95 -3.09
C ALA A 240 -2.50 11.30 -2.42
N ALA A 241 -1.63 10.64 -3.19
CA ALA A 241 -0.47 9.95 -2.62
C ALA A 241 0.59 10.92 -2.08
N LEU A 242 0.73 12.10 -2.67
CA LEU A 242 1.64 13.14 -2.16
C LEU A 242 1.14 13.68 -0.82
N HIS A 243 -0.15 14.02 -0.70
CA HIS A 243 -0.76 14.45 0.55
C HIS A 243 -0.68 13.37 1.63
N TYR A 244 -0.96 12.11 1.26
CA TYR A 244 -0.78 10.98 2.17
C TYR A 244 0.67 10.85 2.66
N SER A 245 1.64 10.93 1.76
CA SER A 245 3.07 10.85 2.10
C SER A 245 3.49 11.99 3.03
N LYS A 246 2.98 13.22 2.78
CA LYS A 246 3.21 14.38 3.63
C LYS A 246 2.59 14.21 5.01
N ALA A 247 1.34 13.72 5.10
CA ALA A 247 0.68 13.43 6.36
C ALA A 247 1.51 12.46 7.23
N LEU A 248 2.01 11.37 6.64
CA LEU A 248 2.87 10.42 7.36
C LEU A 248 4.19 11.05 7.84
N THR A 249 4.77 11.95 7.06
CA THR A 249 6.00 12.65 7.43
C THR A 249 5.74 13.64 8.58
N LEU A 250 4.62 14.36 8.55
CA LEU A 250 4.19 15.27 9.62
C LEU A 250 3.93 14.53 10.94
N VAL A 251 3.36 13.31 10.89
CA VAL A 251 3.23 12.45 12.09
C VAL A 251 4.60 12.16 12.71
N ARG A 252 5.63 11.90 11.90
CA ARG A 252 7.00 11.64 12.40
C ARG A 252 7.63 12.89 13.04
N LEU A 253 7.24 14.07 12.58
CA LEU A 253 7.64 15.37 13.13
C LEU A 253 6.77 15.82 14.33
N ASP A 254 5.82 14.97 14.78
CA ASP A 254 4.82 15.25 15.82
C ASP A 254 3.87 16.44 15.49
N ASP A 255 3.81 16.86 14.23
CA ASP A 255 2.80 17.82 13.75
C ASP A 255 1.48 17.08 13.41
N LYS A 256 0.74 16.78 14.47
CA LYS A 256 -0.53 16.02 14.35
C LYS A 256 -1.63 16.80 13.64
N ASN A 257 -1.65 18.14 13.81
CA ASN A 257 -2.66 18.97 13.17
C ASN A 257 -2.44 19.06 11.64
N GLY A 258 -1.21 19.35 11.22
CA GLY A 258 -0.84 19.31 9.82
C GLY A 258 -1.07 17.93 9.18
N ALA A 259 -0.73 16.85 9.91
CA ALA A 259 -0.97 15.50 9.45
C ALA A 259 -2.46 15.19 9.23
N ALA A 260 -3.34 15.64 10.13
CA ALA A 260 -4.79 15.46 10.01
C ALA A 260 -5.35 16.20 8.78
N GLN A 261 -4.88 17.45 8.54
CA GLN A 261 -5.27 18.23 7.37
C GLN A 261 -4.84 17.57 6.05
N GLU A 262 -3.59 17.17 5.95
CA GLU A 262 -3.07 16.51 4.74
C GLU A 262 -3.74 15.16 4.49
N MET A 263 -4.04 14.39 5.54
CA MET A 263 -4.75 13.12 5.40
C MET A 263 -6.21 13.30 4.98
N GLU A 264 -6.89 14.36 5.45
CA GLU A 264 -8.23 14.71 5.00
C GLU A 264 -8.25 15.03 3.49
N LEU A 265 -7.25 15.79 3.01
CA LEU A 265 -7.08 16.05 1.58
C LEU A 265 -6.86 14.74 0.79
N ALA A 266 -5.95 13.88 1.27
CA ALA A 266 -5.68 12.60 0.62
C ALA A 266 -6.93 11.71 0.52
N ALA A 267 -7.71 11.61 1.60
CA ALA A 267 -8.93 10.81 1.65
C ALA A 267 -10.01 11.35 0.69
N ASN A 268 -10.19 12.67 0.67
CA ASN A 268 -11.16 13.31 -0.23
C ASN A 268 -10.78 13.20 -1.71
N MET A 269 -9.49 13.19 -2.05
CA MET A 269 -9.02 13.00 -3.42
C MET A 269 -9.11 11.54 -3.88
N ALA A 270 -8.99 10.61 -2.96
CA ALA A 270 -9.06 9.16 -3.22
C ALA A 270 -10.29 8.57 -2.54
N GLU A 271 -11.49 9.04 -2.93
CA GLU A 271 -12.77 8.75 -2.27
C GLU A 271 -13.05 7.25 -2.07
N ASN A 272 -12.54 6.38 -2.95
CA ASN A 272 -12.69 4.93 -2.85
C ASN A 272 -11.57 4.22 -2.08
N ASN A 273 -10.64 4.96 -1.48
CA ASN A 273 -9.55 4.38 -0.70
C ASN A 273 -9.94 4.31 0.78
N SER A 274 -10.48 3.16 1.18
CA SER A 274 -10.91 2.92 2.57
C SER A 274 -9.78 3.08 3.60
N TYR A 275 -8.53 2.81 3.20
CA TYR A 275 -7.39 2.96 4.09
C TYR A 275 -7.07 4.43 4.40
N TYR A 276 -7.17 5.32 3.40
CA TYR A 276 -7.00 6.75 3.62
C TYR A 276 -8.10 7.31 4.53
N TRP A 277 -9.34 6.89 4.34
CA TRP A 277 -10.44 7.25 5.23
C TRP A 277 -10.23 6.74 6.66
N TYR A 278 -9.75 5.50 6.82
CA TYR A 278 -9.41 4.97 8.13
C TYR A 278 -8.34 5.80 8.83
N LEU A 279 -7.24 6.14 8.15
CA LEU A 279 -6.17 6.96 8.72
C LEU A 279 -6.64 8.39 9.01
N ASN A 280 -7.51 8.95 8.16
CA ASN A 280 -8.13 10.25 8.44
C ASN A 280 -8.93 10.18 9.73
N GLY A 281 -9.73 9.14 9.96
CA GLY A 281 -10.45 8.91 11.20
C GLY A 281 -9.52 8.91 12.42
N VAL A 282 -8.41 8.19 12.34
CA VAL A 282 -7.40 8.11 13.41
C VAL A 282 -6.77 9.49 13.71
N LEU A 283 -6.41 10.24 12.67
CA LEU A 283 -5.72 11.53 12.83
C LEU A 283 -6.66 12.67 13.23
N GLN A 284 -7.93 12.62 12.84
CA GLN A 284 -8.93 13.62 13.21
C GLN A 284 -9.44 13.47 14.65
N GLU A 285 -9.36 12.28 15.24
CA GLU A 285 -9.94 12.00 16.56
C GLU A 285 -9.58 13.00 17.67
N PRO A 286 -8.31 13.50 17.77
CA PRO A 286 -7.95 14.48 18.79
C PRO A 286 -8.49 15.90 18.54
N PHE A 287 -8.91 16.21 17.31
CA PHE A 287 -9.25 17.58 16.87
C PHE A 287 -10.73 17.74 16.56
N ASP A 288 -11.32 16.79 15.85
CA ASP A 288 -12.71 16.81 15.41
C ASP A 288 -13.33 15.41 15.45
N LEU A 289 -14.06 15.15 16.50
CA LEU A 289 -14.71 13.85 16.70
C LEU A 289 -15.74 13.54 15.60
N GLN A 290 -16.45 14.54 15.08
CA GLN A 290 -17.45 14.31 14.04
C GLN A 290 -16.77 13.90 12.72
N LYS A 291 -15.70 14.59 12.34
CA LYS A 291 -14.88 14.20 11.19
C LYS A 291 -14.28 12.81 11.36
N SER A 292 -13.76 12.51 12.55
CA SER A 292 -13.21 11.18 12.86
C SER A 292 -14.24 10.07 12.69
N VAL A 293 -15.42 10.24 13.30
CA VAL A 293 -16.52 9.27 13.17
C VAL A 293 -16.94 9.10 11.71
N GLY A 294 -17.18 10.20 11.00
CA GLY A 294 -17.55 10.16 9.58
C GLY A 294 -16.51 9.46 8.69
N ALA A 295 -15.22 9.67 8.99
CA ALA A 295 -14.14 9.04 8.26
C ALA A 295 -14.07 7.52 8.50
N PHE A 296 -14.27 7.04 9.73
CA PHE A 296 -14.36 5.59 10.01
C PHE A 296 -15.61 4.96 9.38
N GLU A 297 -16.78 5.65 9.46
CA GLU A 297 -17.99 5.19 8.77
C GLU A 297 -17.77 5.06 7.26
N GLN A 298 -17.12 6.04 6.63
CA GLN A 298 -16.80 6.03 5.21
C GLN A 298 -15.83 4.90 4.85
N ALA A 299 -14.80 4.68 5.67
CA ALA A 299 -13.85 3.59 5.49
C ALA A 299 -14.56 2.23 5.49
N TYR A 300 -15.49 2.01 6.43
CA TYR A 300 -16.27 0.79 6.48
C TYR A 300 -17.25 0.67 5.30
N LEU A 301 -17.92 1.76 4.92
CA LEU A 301 -18.84 1.77 3.79
C LEU A 301 -18.15 1.33 2.48
N ILE A 302 -16.90 1.74 2.27
CA ILE A 302 -16.12 1.38 1.08
C ILE A 302 -15.67 -0.08 1.13
N SER A 303 -15.14 -0.53 2.27
CA SER A 303 -14.47 -1.83 2.36
C SER A 303 -15.38 -2.99 2.72
N GLY A 304 -16.40 -2.74 3.56
CA GLY A 304 -17.17 -3.77 4.23
C GLY A 304 -16.34 -4.67 5.17
N ALA A 305 -15.09 -4.29 5.45
CA ALA A 305 -14.17 -5.14 6.19
C ALA A 305 -14.45 -5.15 7.70
N PRO A 306 -14.42 -6.32 8.37
CA PRO A 306 -14.65 -6.43 9.80
C PRO A 306 -13.73 -5.56 10.66
N GLU A 307 -12.48 -5.36 10.23
CA GLU A 307 -11.50 -4.53 10.93
C GLU A 307 -11.92 -3.05 10.93
N GLN A 308 -12.57 -2.59 9.88
CA GLN A 308 -13.06 -1.22 9.79
C GLN A 308 -14.40 -1.06 10.53
N LEU A 309 -15.25 -2.08 10.52
CA LEU A 309 -16.43 -2.11 11.41
C LEU A 309 -16.01 -2.06 12.89
N TYR A 310 -14.94 -2.77 13.26
CA TYR A 310 -14.38 -2.67 14.60
C TYR A 310 -13.98 -1.23 14.94
N ALA A 311 -13.31 -0.50 14.04
CA ALA A 311 -12.91 0.88 14.28
C ALA A 311 -14.11 1.81 14.48
N VAL A 312 -15.19 1.62 13.70
CA VAL A 312 -16.47 2.35 13.90
C VAL A 312 -17.08 2.04 15.28
N CYS A 313 -17.18 0.76 15.66
CA CYS A 313 -17.77 0.38 16.95
C CYS A 313 -16.91 0.84 18.12
N ASP A 314 -15.58 0.81 18.00
CA ASP A 314 -14.63 1.27 19.01
C ASP A 314 -14.79 2.78 19.28
N ILE A 315 -14.82 3.61 18.23
CA ILE A 315 -15.00 5.06 18.42
C ILE A 315 -16.40 5.38 18.95
N TYR A 316 -17.45 4.69 18.52
CA TYR A 316 -18.78 4.85 19.05
C TYR A 316 -18.84 4.53 20.54
N ALA A 317 -18.24 3.42 20.97
CA ALA A 317 -18.22 3.01 22.36
C ALA A 317 -17.45 3.97 23.26
N ARG A 318 -16.28 4.43 22.77
CA ARG A 318 -15.43 5.37 23.51
C ARG A 318 -16.06 6.74 23.72
N TYR A 319 -16.97 7.16 22.83
CA TYR A 319 -17.60 8.49 22.88
C TYR A 319 -19.12 8.44 23.14
N ASP A 320 -19.61 7.33 23.70
CA ASP A 320 -21.02 7.13 24.06
C ASP A 320 -22.01 7.44 22.92
N ASN A 321 -21.63 7.07 21.69
CA ASN A 321 -22.50 7.27 20.53
C ASN A 321 -23.76 6.40 20.67
N PRO A 322 -24.97 6.93 20.40
CA PRO A 322 -26.21 6.15 20.49
C PRO A 322 -26.28 4.94 19.56
N LYS A 323 -25.48 4.91 18.49
CA LYS A 323 -25.38 3.77 17.55
C LYS A 323 -24.50 2.61 18.10
N THR A 324 -23.89 2.74 19.28
CA THR A 324 -22.93 1.75 19.82
C THR A 324 -23.51 0.34 19.86
N GLU A 325 -24.68 0.15 20.45
CA GLU A 325 -25.28 -1.19 20.65
C GLU A 325 -25.66 -1.84 19.29
N LEU A 326 -26.14 -1.04 18.34
CA LEU A 326 -26.42 -1.51 16.99
C LEU A 326 -25.12 -1.95 16.27
N CYS A 327 -24.06 -1.15 16.39
CA CYS A 327 -22.75 -1.46 15.81
C CYS A 327 -22.18 -2.76 16.38
N LEU A 328 -22.22 -2.93 17.70
CA LEU A 328 -21.74 -4.15 18.36
C LEU A 328 -22.54 -5.39 17.93
N THR A 329 -23.84 -5.26 17.70
CA THR A 329 -24.70 -6.34 17.18
C THR A 329 -24.26 -6.76 15.76
N GLU A 330 -23.92 -5.82 14.91
CA GLU A 330 -23.40 -6.13 13.56
C GLU A 330 -21.99 -6.73 13.62
N LEU A 331 -21.12 -6.17 14.46
CA LEU A 331 -19.76 -6.68 14.62
C LEU A 331 -19.74 -8.12 15.16
N GLN A 332 -20.66 -8.48 16.05
CA GLN A 332 -20.79 -9.82 16.63
C GLN A 332 -21.08 -10.90 15.58
N LYS A 333 -21.64 -10.54 14.42
CA LYS A 333 -21.89 -11.48 13.32
C LYS A 333 -20.62 -11.91 12.59
N VAL A 334 -19.55 -11.10 12.66
CA VAL A 334 -18.33 -11.25 11.87
C VAL A 334 -17.03 -11.29 12.70
N ALA A 335 -17.12 -11.02 14.01
CA ALA A 335 -15.97 -11.00 14.91
C ALA A 335 -16.18 -11.96 16.09
N PRO A 336 -15.10 -12.52 16.66
CA PRO A 336 -15.15 -13.33 17.88
C PRO A 336 -15.64 -12.52 19.09
N GLU A 337 -16.28 -13.21 20.06
CA GLU A 337 -16.86 -12.60 21.24
C GLU A 337 -15.87 -11.76 22.07
N TYR A 338 -14.62 -12.23 22.21
CA TYR A 338 -13.59 -11.48 22.94
C TYR A 338 -13.34 -10.08 22.38
N VAL A 339 -13.54 -9.85 21.07
CA VAL A 339 -13.40 -8.54 20.42
C VAL A 339 -14.49 -7.58 20.90
N ILE A 340 -15.72 -8.10 21.03
CA ILE A 340 -16.86 -7.33 21.55
C ILE A 340 -16.62 -6.94 23.01
N ASP A 341 -16.13 -7.89 23.82
CA ASP A 341 -15.82 -7.66 25.23
C ASP A 341 -14.72 -6.62 25.42
N GLN A 342 -13.70 -6.62 24.57
CA GLN A 342 -12.66 -5.57 24.58
C GLN A 342 -13.24 -4.16 24.35
N ILE A 343 -14.18 -4.01 23.41
CA ILE A 343 -14.82 -2.70 23.16
C ILE A 343 -15.65 -2.28 24.35
N LYS A 344 -16.45 -3.21 24.94
CA LYS A 344 -17.25 -2.93 26.14
C LYS A 344 -16.38 -2.52 27.33
N GLN A 345 -15.26 -3.20 27.54
CA GLN A 345 -14.31 -2.85 28.59
C GLN A 345 -13.75 -1.42 28.41
N LYS A 346 -13.35 -1.04 27.20
CA LYS A 346 -12.87 0.32 26.89
C LYS A 346 -13.94 1.39 27.18
N LYS A 347 -15.21 1.10 26.86
CA LYS A 347 -16.35 1.98 27.20
C LYS A 347 -16.45 2.20 28.69
N ASP A 348 -16.36 1.14 29.51
CA ASP A 348 -16.49 1.21 30.96
C ASP A 348 -15.29 1.91 31.63
N GLU A 349 -14.05 1.65 31.17
CA GLU A 349 -12.84 2.31 31.64
C GLU A 349 -12.92 3.84 31.43
N ARG A 350 -13.44 4.30 30.28
CA ARG A 350 -13.59 5.73 30.02
C ARG A 350 -14.66 6.37 30.89
N LYS A 351 -15.80 5.67 31.13
CA LYS A 351 -16.84 6.15 32.06
C LYS A 351 -16.32 6.31 33.49
N MET A 352 -15.46 5.41 33.94
CA MET A 352 -14.80 5.52 35.24
C MET A 352 -13.81 6.67 35.29
N SER A 353 -13.03 6.89 34.24
CA SER A 353 -12.07 8.00 34.15
C SER A 353 -12.75 9.39 34.06
N ALA A 354 -13.95 9.48 33.52
CA ALA A 354 -14.72 10.73 33.43
C ALA A 354 -15.45 11.11 34.75
N ARG A 355 -15.54 10.17 35.71
CA ARG A 355 -16.20 10.37 37.00
C ARG A 355 -15.23 10.66 38.16
N GLY A 356 -13.92 10.53 37.94
CA GLY A 356 -12.84 10.83 38.90
C GLY A 356 -12.08 12.08 38.53
#